data_0b90e6519fe6e5bcc064d355fa6e9e2d
#
_entry.id   0b90e6519fe6e5bcc064d355fa6e9e2d
#
_cell.length_a   1.000
_cell.length_b   1.000
_cell.length_c   1.000
_cell.angle_alpha   90.00
_cell.angle_beta   90.00
_cell.angle_gamma   90.00
#
_symmetry.space_group_name_H-M   'P 1'
#
loop_
_entity.id
_entity.type
_entity.pdbx_description
1 polymer ?
#
loop_
_entity_poly.entity_id
_entity_poly.type
_entity_poly.pdbx_seq_one_letter_code
_entity_poly.pdbx_strand_id
1 'polypeptide(L)'
;MISCLGGEWTGLAQCSEDSLRTRLLSSARYQGQRRQFPHRRKQHGVAPLRRKSPAICATAAASAQRRAPAQGIEEGYWTWRDFKIRYQNMGTSGPKVLLVHGFGSNCDHWRKNFPVVAERCQVWAIDLLGYGWSDKPDPRDHLPNSLYTFETWGQQLLDFMEQKMGGDPAFLICNSVGGLAGLQAAIFRPDLVRGVQLMNISLRLLHLKKQPAWKKPVVKALQTALHSSFVGPLFFSLLAKPQTVKNVLAECYGDKSIVTDELVDYILTPGLEPGAVRVFLDFISYSGGPLPEELLDECKRPVSILWGEKDPWEKLELGRGLQHHACVEEFVVLPGAGHCPMDEAPGLVNPAILNFIDRHT
;
A
#
# COMPACT_ATOMS: atom_id res chain seq x y z
N MET A 1 -13.11 -1.75 4.51
CA MET A 1 -14.08 -0.92 3.75
C MET A 1 -15.24 -1.73 3.17
N ILE A 2 -15.03 -2.86 2.52
CA ILE A 2 -16.16 -3.71 2.03
C ILE A 2 -16.83 -4.52 3.16
N SER A 3 -16.13 -4.77 4.26
CA SER A 3 -16.70 -5.44 5.45
C SER A 3 -17.72 -4.60 6.21
N CYS A 4 -17.75 -3.29 6.04
CA CYS A 4 -18.68 -2.39 6.71
C CYS A 4 -20.07 -2.32 6.06
N LEU A 5 -20.28 -2.98 4.91
CA LEU A 5 -21.60 -3.04 4.22
C LEU A 5 -22.42 -4.29 4.58
N GLY A 6 -21.91 -5.15 5.45
CA GLY A 6 -22.59 -6.38 5.87
C GLY A 6 -22.82 -6.40 7.37
N GLY A 7 -23.97 -5.88 7.81
CA GLY A 7 -24.44 -6.06 9.18
C GLY A 7 -24.65 -7.53 9.53
N GLU A 8 -24.27 -7.86 10.74
CA GLU A 8 -24.63 -9.01 11.57
C GLU A 8 -25.11 -10.30 10.89
N TRP A 9 -24.19 -11.27 10.82
CA TRP A 9 -24.52 -12.69 10.84
C TRP A 9 -23.60 -13.40 11.83
N THR A 10 -23.96 -13.38 13.11
CA THR A 10 -23.44 -14.27 14.14
C THR A 10 -24.29 -15.52 14.15
N GLY A 11 -23.67 -16.68 13.99
CA GLY A 11 -24.30 -17.96 14.29
C GLY A 11 -23.73 -19.14 13.52
N LEU A 12 -23.10 -20.05 14.29
CA LEU A 12 -22.88 -21.46 13.97
C LEU A 12 -21.74 -21.83 13.04
N ALA A 13 -20.61 -22.25 13.62
CA ALA A 13 -20.02 -23.56 13.35
C ALA A 13 -18.77 -23.79 14.20
N GLN A 14 -18.95 -24.34 15.39
CA GLN A 14 -17.98 -25.30 15.96
C GLN A 14 -18.20 -26.61 15.22
N CYS A 15 -17.19 -27.14 14.55
CA CYS A 15 -16.92 -28.59 14.49
C CYS A 15 -15.62 -28.91 13.77
N SER A 16 -14.82 -29.73 14.49
CA SER A 16 -13.84 -30.72 14.06
C SER A 16 -12.52 -30.26 13.46
N GLU A 17 -11.54 -30.16 14.34
CA GLU A 17 -10.17 -30.67 14.10
C GLU A 17 -10.28 -32.17 13.83
N ASP A 18 -9.66 -32.61 12.77
CA ASP A 18 -8.89 -33.82 12.56
C ASP A 18 -8.94 -34.27 11.10
N SER A 19 -7.79 -34.55 10.62
CA SER A 19 -7.40 -35.26 9.40
C SER A 19 -6.92 -34.35 8.25
N LEU A 20 -5.60 -34.32 8.11
CA LEU A 20 -4.86 -34.55 6.87
C LEU A 20 -3.35 -34.23 7.08
N ARG A 21 -2.69 -35.09 7.85
CA ARG A 21 -1.26 -35.35 7.61
C ARG A 21 -1.16 -36.30 6.43
N THR A 22 -0.21 -36.01 5.56
CA THR A 22 0.42 -36.89 4.55
C THR A 22 0.04 -36.59 3.10
N ARG A 23 0.95 -35.90 2.42
CA ARG A 23 1.63 -36.35 1.17
C ARG A 23 2.54 -35.24 0.63
N LEU A 24 3.84 -35.41 0.89
CA LEU A 24 4.97 -35.67 -0.02
C LEU A 24 5.15 -34.71 -1.22
N LEU A 25 6.16 -33.84 -1.06
CA LEU A 25 7.33 -33.66 -1.95
C LEU A 25 7.10 -33.89 -3.47
N SER A 26 7.12 -32.80 -4.21
CA SER A 26 7.82 -32.81 -5.50
C SER A 26 8.42 -31.43 -5.77
N SER A 27 9.75 -31.41 -5.75
CA SER A 27 10.61 -30.31 -6.13
C SER A 27 10.47 -29.98 -7.61
N ALA A 28 10.05 -28.79 -7.95
CA ALA A 28 10.28 -28.24 -9.28
C ALA A 28 11.24 -27.06 -9.14
N ARG A 29 12.48 -27.28 -9.61
CA ARG A 29 13.53 -26.26 -9.74
C ARG A 29 13.04 -25.23 -10.74
N TYR A 30 12.86 -24.00 -10.28
CA TYR A 30 12.66 -22.87 -11.16
C TYR A 30 14.04 -22.31 -11.55
N GLN A 31 14.53 -22.69 -12.75
CA GLN A 31 15.69 -22.08 -13.35
C GLN A 31 15.35 -20.69 -13.85
N GLY A 32 16.06 -19.70 -13.34
CA GLY A 32 15.96 -18.30 -13.76
C GLY A 32 16.33 -18.13 -15.24
N GLN A 33 15.36 -17.83 -16.06
CA GLN A 33 15.58 -17.29 -17.39
C GLN A 33 15.49 -15.76 -17.34
N ARG A 34 16.64 -15.11 -17.46
CA ARG A 34 16.73 -13.68 -17.80
C ARG A 34 16.12 -13.50 -19.19
N ARG A 35 14.90 -12.99 -19.26
CA ARG A 35 14.34 -12.51 -20.53
C ARG A 35 14.79 -11.06 -20.74
N GLN A 36 15.77 -10.89 -21.62
CA GLN A 36 16.08 -9.62 -22.23
C GLN A 36 14.91 -9.22 -23.14
N PHE A 37 14.35 -8.04 -22.92
CA PHE A 37 13.37 -7.46 -23.83
C PHE A 37 14.11 -6.78 -25.00
N PRO A 38 13.76 -7.09 -26.25
CA PRO A 38 14.40 -6.45 -27.40
C PRO A 38 13.86 -5.04 -27.63
N HIS A 39 14.77 -4.06 -27.65
CA HIS A 39 14.51 -2.75 -28.20
C HIS A 39 14.17 -2.86 -29.70
N ARG A 40 12.95 -2.64 -30.08
CA ARG A 40 12.58 -2.43 -31.47
C ARG A 40 11.86 -1.10 -31.63
N ARG A 41 12.62 -0.07 -32.04
CA ARG A 41 12.10 1.16 -32.65
C ARG A 41 11.37 0.79 -33.93
N LYS A 42 10.08 1.12 -34.05
CA LYS A 42 9.44 1.46 -35.31
C LYS A 42 8.50 2.64 -35.07
N GLN A 43 8.92 3.78 -35.61
CA GLN A 43 8.08 4.95 -35.82
C GLN A 43 7.04 4.60 -36.90
N HIS A 44 5.78 4.64 -36.54
CA HIS A 44 4.68 4.90 -37.49
C HIS A 44 3.76 5.88 -36.76
N GLY A 45 3.73 7.10 -37.29
CA GLY A 45 2.82 8.13 -36.84
C GLY A 45 1.38 7.74 -37.16
N VAL A 46 0.58 7.61 -36.09
CA VAL A 46 -0.86 7.64 -36.15
C VAL A 46 -1.31 8.69 -35.15
N ALA A 47 -1.95 9.74 -35.62
CA ALA A 47 -2.49 10.80 -34.81
C ALA A 47 -3.51 10.21 -33.77
N PRO A 48 -3.49 10.63 -32.50
CA PRO A 48 -4.44 10.14 -31.53
C PRO A 48 -5.82 10.72 -31.79
N LEU A 49 -6.78 9.85 -32.10
CA LEU A 49 -8.19 10.18 -32.05
C LEU A 49 -8.58 10.51 -30.61
N ARG A 50 -8.71 11.80 -30.30
CA ARG A 50 -9.29 12.32 -29.07
C ARG A 50 -10.74 11.85 -28.96
N ARG A 51 -10.98 10.70 -28.30
CA ARG A 51 -12.31 10.36 -27.81
C ARG A 51 -12.61 11.24 -26.60
N LYS A 52 -13.56 12.15 -26.77
CA LYS A 52 -14.14 12.94 -25.67
C LYS A 52 -14.83 11.97 -24.71
N SER A 53 -14.23 11.74 -23.55
CA SER A 53 -14.93 11.11 -22.43
C SER A 53 -16.03 12.05 -21.94
N PRO A 54 -17.22 11.56 -21.57
CA PRO A 54 -18.28 12.40 -21.04
C PRO A 54 -17.84 12.98 -19.69
N ALA A 55 -17.89 14.29 -19.55
CA ALA A 55 -17.62 15.05 -18.35
C ALA A 55 -18.76 14.82 -17.33
N ILE A 56 -18.67 13.78 -16.50
CA ILE A 56 -19.63 13.49 -15.41
C ILE A 56 -19.02 13.75 -14.02
N CYS A 57 -17.91 14.42 -13.92
CA CYS A 57 -17.33 14.76 -12.60
C CYS A 57 -16.76 16.18 -12.56
N ALA A 58 -17.32 17.14 -13.30
CA ALA A 58 -16.78 18.49 -13.37
C ALA A 58 -17.42 19.50 -12.38
N THR A 59 -18.28 19.09 -11.44
CA THR A 59 -19.00 20.04 -10.57
C THR A 59 -18.65 19.97 -9.08
N ALA A 60 -17.63 19.22 -8.67
CA ALA A 60 -17.16 19.20 -7.26
C ALA A 60 -15.68 19.57 -7.09
N ALA A 61 -14.97 19.92 -8.13
CA ALA A 61 -13.63 20.49 -8.03
C ALA A 61 -13.70 22.01 -7.82
N ALA A 62 -14.31 22.48 -6.71
CA ALA A 62 -13.86 23.72 -6.09
C ALA A 62 -12.40 23.44 -5.72
N SER A 63 -11.45 24.17 -6.32
CA SER A 63 -10.01 24.02 -6.19
C SER A 63 -9.59 23.82 -4.72
N ALA A 64 -9.60 22.59 -4.23
CA ALA A 64 -8.96 22.26 -2.99
C ALA A 64 -7.47 22.53 -3.22
N GLN A 65 -6.98 23.63 -2.70
CA GLN A 65 -5.62 24.08 -2.91
C GLN A 65 -4.72 23.06 -2.23
N ARG A 66 -3.85 22.42 -3.02
CA ARG A 66 -2.87 21.47 -2.50
C ARG A 66 -2.09 22.13 -1.35
N ARG A 67 -2.07 21.48 -0.19
CA ARG A 67 -1.30 21.95 0.95
C ARG A 67 0.20 21.76 0.70
N ALA A 68 1.01 22.69 1.21
CA ALA A 68 2.45 22.53 1.24
C ALA A 68 2.84 21.40 2.22
N PRO A 69 3.99 20.73 2.00
CA PRO A 69 4.56 19.81 2.97
C PRO A 69 4.76 20.46 4.34
N ALA A 70 4.83 19.66 5.40
CA ALA A 70 5.17 20.18 6.73
C ALA A 70 6.57 20.80 6.71
N GLN A 71 6.81 21.74 7.63
CA GLN A 71 8.05 22.52 7.69
C GLN A 71 9.30 21.60 7.72
N GLY A 72 10.27 21.90 6.87
CA GLY A 72 11.54 21.16 6.77
C GLY A 72 11.48 19.92 5.89
N ILE A 73 10.30 19.54 5.41
CA ILE A 73 10.14 18.46 4.44
C ILE A 73 10.28 19.02 3.04
N GLU A 74 11.27 18.54 2.29
CA GLU A 74 11.43 18.85 0.87
C GLU A 74 10.55 17.95 0.03
N GLU A 75 10.06 18.47 -1.08
CA GLU A 75 9.23 17.73 -2.01
C GLU A 75 9.83 17.77 -3.41
N GLY A 76 9.74 16.63 -4.09
CA GLY A 76 10.20 16.52 -5.45
C GLY A 76 9.37 15.56 -6.30
N TYR A 77 9.70 15.55 -7.58
CA TYR A 77 9.14 14.61 -8.54
C TYR A 77 10.26 13.84 -9.24
N TRP A 78 9.97 12.58 -9.51
CA TRP A 78 10.84 11.65 -10.23
C TRP A 78 10.08 11.04 -11.41
N THR A 79 10.73 10.94 -12.57
CA THR A 79 10.14 10.25 -13.72
C THR A 79 10.52 8.79 -13.69
N TRP A 80 9.54 7.93 -13.52
CA TRP A 80 9.70 6.48 -13.52
C TRP A 80 8.88 5.85 -14.65
N ARG A 81 9.52 5.21 -15.62
CA ARG A 81 8.84 4.58 -16.76
C ARG A 81 7.85 5.53 -17.46
N ASP A 82 8.24 6.79 -17.66
CA ASP A 82 7.41 7.88 -18.22
C ASP A 82 6.29 8.41 -17.29
N PHE A 83 6.17 7.92 -16.06
CA PHE A 83 5.22 8.41 -15.07
C PHE A 83 5.90 9.38 -14.10
N LYS A 84 5.19 10.44 -13.77
CA LYS A 84 5.60 11.42 -12.76
C LYS A 84 5.25 10.91 -11.37
N ILE A 85 6.25 10.67 -10.55
CA ILE A 85 6.14 10.13 -9.20
C ILE A 85 6.53 11.21 -8.19
N ARG A 86 5.64 11.50 -7.25
CA ARG A 86 5.94 12.41 -6.14
C ARG A 86 6.70 11.69 -5.04
N TYR A 87 7.63 12.42 -4.43
CA TYR A 87 8.30 11.99 -3.20
C TYR A 87 8.55 13.17 -2.27
N GLN A 88 8.80 12.86 -1.02
CA GLN A 88 9.26 13.81 0.00
C GLN A 88 10.56 13.30 0.61
N ASN A 89 11.40 14.22 1.10
CA ASN A 89 12.63 13.86 1.82
C ASN A 89 12.98 14.86 2.92
N MET A 90 13.71 14.37 3.91
CA MET A 90 14.25 15.17 5.02
C MET A 90 15.45 14.45 5.62
N GLY A 91 16.41 15.21 6.17
CA GLY A 91 17.63 14.69 6.76
C GLY A 91 18.74 14.45 5.73
N THR A 92 20.00 14.64 6.16
CA THR A 92 21.18 14.63 5.27
C THR A 92 22.24 13.62 5.67
N SER A 93 22.07 12.92 6.80
CA SER A 93 23.07 12.00 7.35
C SER A 93 22.42 10.78 8.00
N GLY A 94 23.22 9.75 8.27
CA GLY A 94 22.76 8.51 8.88
C GLY A 94 22.18 7.50 7.91
N PRO A 95 21.57 6.41 8.42
CA PRO A 95 20.97 5.37 7.61
C PRO A 95 19.84 5.89 6.71
N LYS A 96 19.68 5.27 5.54
CA LYS A 96 18.63 5.62 4.58
C LYS A 96 17.34 4.88 4.92
N VAL A 97 16.21 5.61 4.88
CA VAL A 97 14.87 5.11 5.22
C VAL A 97 13.88 5.52 4.15
N LEU A 98 13.11 4.58 3.66
CA LEU A 98 12.00 4.82 2.73
C LEU A 98 10.67 4.47 3.41
N LEU A 99 9.81 5.48 3.58
CA LEU A 99 8.47 5.37 4.14
C LEU A 99 7.47 5.06 3.02
N VAL A 100 6.68 3.99 3.17
CA VAL A 100 5.76 3.50 2.14
C VAL A 100 4.34 3.46 2.69
N HIS A 101 3.46 4.25 2.10
CA HIS A 101 2.08 4.41 2.56
C HIS A 101 1.17 3.24 2.18
N GLY A 102 -0.02 3.19 2.80
CA GLY A 102 -1.09 2.23 2.53
C GLY A 102 -2.06 2.65 1.42
N PHE A 103 -3.12 1.87 1.25
CA PHE A 103 -4.18 2.11 0.28
C PHE A 103 -4.87 3.46 0.48
N GLY A 104 -5.04 4.20 -0.62
CA GLY A 104 -5.72 5.51 -0.62
C GLY A 104 -4.97 6.63 0.10
N SER A 105 -3.75 6.38 0.58
CA SER A 105 -2.90 7.30 1.30
C SER A 105 -1.79 7.89 0.40
N ASN A 106 -0.83 8.59 1.00
CA ASN A 106 0.29 9.25 0.32
C ASN A 106 1.40 9.65 1.31
N CYS A 107 2.46 10.33 0.83
CA CYS A 107 3.58 10.81 1.64
C CYS A 107 3.18 11.64 2.86
N ASP A 108 2.14 12.49 2.74
CA ASP A 108 1.75 13.41 3.82
C ASP A 108 1.22 12.68 5.06
N HIS A 109 0.89 11.40 4.95
CA HIS A 109 0.51 10.56 6.08
C HIS A 109 1.68 10.31 7.06
N TRP A 110 2.92 10.49 6.60
CA TRP A 110 4.14 10.33 7.39
C TRP A 110 4.64 11.63 8.03
N ARG A 111 3.90 12.74 7.91
CA ARG A 111 4.30 14.09 8.36
C ARG A 111 4.73 14.18 9.82
N LYS A 112 4.21 13.29 10.69
CA LYS A 112 4.53 13.24 12.12
C LYS A 112 5.78 12.39 12.43
N ASN A 113 6.26 11.62 11.44
CA ASN A 113 7.42 10.74 11.59
C ASN A 113 8.69 11.37 11.02
N PHE A 114 8.57 12.12 9.91
CA PHE A 114 9.69 12.79 9.28
C PHE A 114 10.58 13.58 10.24
N PRO A 115 10.06 14.53 11.05
CA PRO A 115 10.91 15.38 11.89
C PRO A 115 11.75 14.57 12.87
N VAL A 116 11.18 13.52 13.46
CA VAL A 116 11.85 12.73 14.49
C VAL A 116 12.85 11.73 13.88
N VAL A 117 12.46 11.04 12.82
CA VAL A 117 13.34 10.05 12.19
C VAL A 117 14.50 10.72 11.45
N ALA A 118 14.25 11.91 10.87
CA ALA A 118 15.26 12.69 10.14
C ALA A 118 16.33 13.33 11.03
N GLU A 119 16.14 13.38 12.36
CA GLU A 119 17.21 13.78 13.28
C GLU A 119 18.43 12.85 13.21
N ARG A 120 18.22 11.58 12.82
CA ARG A 120 19.24 10.53 12.84
C ARG A 120 19.41 9.80 11.50
N CYS A 121 18.49 10.03 10.55
CA CYS A 121 18.41 9.28 9.30
C CYS A 121 18.22 10.21 8.10
N GLN A 122 18.57 9.72 6.93
CA GLN A 122 18.12 10.28 5.67
C GLN A 122 16.78 9.62 5.33
N VAL A 123 15.69 10.40 5.32
CA VAL A 123 14.32 9.88 5.22
C VAL A 123 13.70 10.31 3.91
N TRP A 124 13.10 9.36 3.20
CA TRP A 124 12.24 9.61 2.04
C TRP A 124 10.85 9.01 2.27
N ALA A 125 9.86 9.55 1.60
CA ALA A 125 8.57 8.92 1.38
C ALA A 125 8.19 9.05 -0.08
N ILE A 126 7.48 8.08 -0.62
CA ILE A 126 7.08 8.04 -2.03
C ILE A 126 5.56 7.88 -2.14
N ASP A 127 4.94 8.63 -3.04
CA ASP A 127 3.59 8.33 -3.49
C ASP A 127 3.67 7.20 -4.53
N LEU A 128 3.15 6.03 -4.19
CA LEU A 128 3.13 4.90 -5.12
C LEU A 128 2.36 5.27 -6.39
N LEU A 129 2.77 4.73 -7.55
CA LEU A 129 2.05 4.92 -8.80
C LEU A 129 0.56 4.64 -8.60
N GLY A 130 -0.29 5.57 -9.00
CA GLY A 130 -1.74 5.51 -8.81
C GLY A 130 -2.26 6.24 -7.58
N TYR A 131 -1.38 6.64 -6.64
CA TYR A 131 -1.76 7.27 -5.37
C TYR A 131 -1.16 8.66 -5.20
N GLY A 132 -1.68 9.36 -4.20
CA GLY A 132 -1.19 10.68 -3.84
C GLY A 132 -1.20 11.64 -5.03
N TRP A 133 -0.11 12.35 -5.23
CA TRP A 133 0.13 13.26 -6.34
C TRP A 133 1.00 12.65 -7.45
N SER A 134 1.24 11.34 -7.39
CA SER A 134 1.81 10.57 -8.49
C SER A 134 0.80 10.35 -9.61
N ASP A 135 1.30 10.10 -10.83
CA ASP A 135 0.46 9.81 -12.00
C ASP A 135 -0.47 8.61 -11.75
N LYS A 136 -1.63 8.68 -12.38
CA LYS A 136 -2.71 7.70 -12.27
C LYS A 136 -3.15 7.20 -13.66
N PRO A 137 -2.24 6.48 -14.38
CA PRO A 137 -2.57 5.93 -15.70
C PRO A 137 -3.80 5.03 -15.65
N ASP A 138 -4.60 5.02 -16.72
CA ASP A 138 -5.76 4.13 -16.78
C ASP A 138 -5.29 2.68 -16.88
N PRO A 139 -5.68 1.80 -15.93
CA PRO A 139 -5.24 0.40 -15.95
C PRO A 139 -5.64 -0.35 -17.23
N ARG A 140 -6.68 0.11 -17.93
CA ARG A 140 -7.15 -0.51 -19.17
C ARG A 140 -6.21 -0.30 -20.36
N ASP A 141 -5.37 0.73 -20.31
CA ASP A 141 -4.37 1.01 -21.36
C ASP A 141 -3.16 0.06 -21.24
N HIS A 142 -3.09 -0.71 -20.17
CA HIS A 142 -1.99 -1.61 -19.84
C HIS A 142 -2.40 -3.10 -19.75
N LEU A 143 -3.60 -3.46 -20.23
CA LEU A 143 -4.03 -4.84 -20.26
C LEU A 143 -3.16 -5.70 -21.20
N PRO A 144 -2.95 -7.00 -20.88
CA PRO A 144 -3.57 -7.76 -19.79
C PRO A 144 -2.85 -7.60 -18.43
N ASN A 145 -1.73 -6.88 -18.35
CA ASN A 145 -0.91 -6.75 -17.14
C ASN A 145 -1.21 -5.41 -16.47
N SER A 146 -1.97 -5.42 -15.38
CA SER A 146 -2.19 -4.21 -14.58
C SER A 146 -0.86 -3.65 -14.07
N LEU A 147 -0.78 -2.31 -14.03
CA LEU A 147 0.34 -1.60 -13.39
C LEU A 147 0.22 -1.59 -11.86
N TYR A 148 -0.95 -1.88 -11.31
CA TYR A 148 -1.25 -1.75 -9.88
C TYR A 148 -1.12 -3.10 -9.18
N THR A 149 0.11 -3.65 -9.20
CA THR A 149 0.47 -4.90 -8.53
C THR A 149 1.59 -4.67 -7.52
N PHE A 150 1.73 -5.59 -6.55
CA PHE A 150 2.79 -5.48 -5.55
C PHE A 150 4.17 -5.64 -6.16
N GLU A 151 4.29 -6.45 -7.22
CA GLU A 151 5.52 -6.61 -7.98
C GLU A 151 5.92 -5.29 -8.68
N THR A 152 4.96 -4.60 -9.26
CA THR A 152 5.21 -3.29 -9.90
C THR A 152 5.63 -2.25 -8.87
N TRP A 153 4.92 -2.17 -7.74
CA TRP A 153 5.29 -1.24 -6.67
C TRP A 153 6.60 -1.63 -5.99
N GLY A 154 6.87 -2.94 -5.79
CA GLY A 154 8.17 -3.40 -5.29
C GLY A 154 9.32 -2.97 -6.19
N GLN A 155 9.14 -3.10 -7.51
CA GLN A 155 10.14 -2.62 -8.48
C GLN A 155 10.26 -1.08 -8.46
N GLN A 156 9.14 -0.35 -8.31
CA GLN A 156 9.15 1.11 -8.17
C GLN A 156 9.99 1.56 -6.96
N LEU A 157 9.83 0.89 -5.81
CA LEU A 157 10.63 1.19 -4.63
C LEU A 157 12.12 0.97 -4.87
N LEU A 158 12.50 -0.14 -5.50
CA LEU A 158 13.89 -0.45 -5.82
C LEU A 158 14.50 0.55 -6.79
N ASP A 159 13.80 0.87 -7.89
CA ASP A 159 14.26 1.84 -8.88
C ASP A 159 14.40 3.25 -8.24
N PHE A 160 13.52 3.61 -7.30
CA PHE A 160 13.62 4.84 -6.54
C PHE A 160 14.85 4.84 -5.62
N MET A 161 15.10 3.76 -4.90
CA MET A 161 16.27 3.62 -4.04
C MET A 161 17.57 3.74 -4.85
N GLU A 162 17.64 3.13 -6.02
CA GLU A 162 18.81 3.23 -6.90
C GLU A 162 18.99 4.65 -7.47
N GLN A 163 17.93 5.26 -8.00
CA GLN A 163 18.04 6.48 -8.78
C GLN A 163 17.93 7.76 -7.94
N LYS A 164 17.25 7.73 -6.82
CA LYS A 164 17.00 8.92 -5.97
C LYS A 164 17.71 8.86 -4.63
N MET A 165 17.89 7.66 -4.08
CA MET A 165 18.55 7.48 -2.78
C MET A 165 20.04 7.06 -2.92
N GLY A 166 20.59 7.03 -4.14
CA GLY A 166 22.01 6.78 -4.41
C GLY A 166 22.42 5.31 -4.39
N GLY A 167 21.47 4.36 -4.37
CA GLY A 167 21.74 2.92 -4.51
C GLY A 167 22.33 2.24 -3.27
N ASP A 168 22.45 2.93 -2.15
CA ASP A 168 22.85 2.30 -0.89
C ASP A 168 21.70 1.54 -0.26
N PRO A 169 21.98 0.46 0.49
CA PRO A 169 20.97 -0.29 1.19
C PRO A 169 20.18 0.55 2.21
N ALA A 170 18.84 0.47 2.17
CA ALA A 170 17.95 1.26 3.01
C ALA A 170 16.96 0.38 3.81
N PHE A 171 16.36 0.98 4.83
CA PHE A 171 15.23 0.41 5.56
C PHE A 171 13.92 0.79 4.86
N LEU A 172 12.99 -0.16 4.77
CA LEU A 172 11.63 0.06 4.29
C LEU A 172 10.68 0.07 5.48
N ILE A 173 10.00 1.19 5.70
CA ILE A 173 9.00 1.35 6.77
C ILE A 173 7.64 1.49 6.12
N CYS A 174 6.78 0.51 6.29
CA CYS A 174 5.63 0.30 5.41
C CYS A 174 4.34 0.15 6.20
N ASN A 175 3.26 0.81 5.75
CA ASN A 175 1.92 0.64 6.32
C ASN A 175 1.00 -0.13 5.36
N SER A 176 0.20 -1.05 5.92
CA SER A 176 -0.89 -1.74 5.22
C SER A 176 -0.44 -2.40 3.92
N VAL A 177 -1.04 -2.07 2.77
CA VAL A 177 -0.66 -2.61 1.45
C VAL A 177 0.75 -2.22 1.02
N GLY A 178 1.29 -1.10 1.53
CA GLY A 178 2.69 -0.73 1.35
C GLY A 178 3.65 -1.78 1.90
N GLY A 179 3.23 -2.54 2.93
CA GLY A 179 3.99 -3.66 3.47
C GLY A 179 4.21 -4.79 2.47
N LEU A 180 3.20 -5.09 1.64
CA LEU A 180 3.34 -6.09 0.58
C LEU A 180 4.33 -5.63 -0.51
N ALA A 181 4.27 -4.35 -0.88
CA ALA A 181 5.24 -3.77 -1.82
C ALA A 181 6.67 -3.77 -1.25
N GLY A 182 6.82 -3.43 0.04
CA GLY A 182 8.11 -3.46 0.75
C GLY A 182 8.71 -4.86 0.84
N LEU A 183 7.91 -5.87 1.20
CA LEU A 183 8.35 -7.27 1.21
C LEU A 183 8.74 -7.75 -0.20
N GLN A 184 7.95 -7.38 -1.22
CA GLN A 184 8.26 -7.73 -2.61
C GLN A 184 9.60 -7.12 -3.06
N ALA A 185 9.89 -5.86 -2.67
CA ALA A 185 11.18 -5.23 -2.93
C ALA A 185 12.32 -5.98 -2.22
N ALA A 186 12.13 -6.35 -0.95
CA ALA A 186 13.14 -7.09 -0.17
C ALA A 186 13.43 -8.49 -0.75
N ILE A 187 12.44 -9.14 -1.36
CA ILE A 187 12.60 -10.43 -2.06
C ILE A 187 13.36 -10.23 -3.38
N PHE A 188 13.00 -9.22 -4.16
CA PHE A 188 13.63 -8.96 -5.45
C PHE A 188 15.10 -8.56 -5.32
N ARG A 189 15.43 -7.68 -4.36
CA ARG A 189 16.78 -7.14 -4.15
C ARG A 189 17.13 -7.09 -2.65
N PRO A 190 17.40 -8.25 -2.04
CA PRO A 190 17.80 -8.30 -0.64
C PRO A 190 19.10 -7.57 -0.33
N ASP A 191 19.93 -7.32 -1.34
CA ASP A 191 21.15 -6.53 -1.24
C ASP A 191 20.89 -5.02 -1.04
N LEU A 192 19.76 -4.49 -1.56
CA LEU A 192 19.38 -3.08 -1.39
C LEU A 192 18.51 -2.83 -0.15
N VAL A 193 17.94 -3.86 0.48
CA VAL A 193 17.06 -3.70 1.64
C VAL A 193 17.76 -4.20 2.90
N ARG A 194 17.99 -3.31 3.87
CA ARG A 194 18.58 -3.66 5.17
C ARG A 194 17.59 -4.41 6.07
N GLY A 195 16.35 -3.96 6.09
CA GLY A 195 15.27 -4.54 6.86
C GLY A 195 13.92 -3.91 6.50
N VAL A 196 12.83 -4.57 6.87
CA VAL A 196 11.46 -4.11 6.60
C VAL A 196 10.70 -4.01 7.92
N GLN A 197 10.14 -2.83 8.23
CA GLN A 197 9.21 -2.69 9.33
C GLN A 197 7.79 -2.53 8.80
N LEU A 198 6.90 -3.40 9.24
CA LEU A 198 5.52 -3.50 8.78
C LEU A 198 4.59 -2.95 9.86
N MET A 199 3.72 -2.02 9.47
CA MET A 199 2.68 -1.47 10.35
C MET A 199 1.32 -1.90 9.83
N ASN A 200 0.62 -2.74 10.61
CA ASN A 200 -0.73 -3.20 10.25
C ASN A 200 -0.80 -3.69 8.79
N ILE A 201 0.15 -4.55 8.40
CA ILE A 201 0.23 -5.06 7.03
C ILE A 201 -1.10 -5.69 6.63
N SER A 202 -1.54 -5.44 5.40
CA SER A 202 -2.79 -6.01 4.89
C SER A 202 -2.73 -7.52 4.81
N LEU A 203 -3.63 -8.18 5.53
CA LEU A 203 -3.82 -9.64 5.50
C LEU A 203 -4.55 -10.12 4.23
N ARG A 204 -5.02 -9.18 3.40
CA ARG A 204 -5.73 -9.48 2.16
C ARG A 204 -6.89 -10.46 2.35
N LEU A 205 -7.74 -10.19 3.33
CA LEU A 205 -8.84 -11.08 3.71
C LEU A 205 -9.83 -11.35 2.56
N LEU A 206 -9.94 -10.44 1.58
CA LEU A 206 -10.76 -10.61 0.38
C LEU A 206 -10.06 -11.37 -0.77
N HIS A 207 -8.82 -11.83 -0.56
CA HIS A 207 -8.08 -12.59 -1.58
C HIS A 207 -8.79 -13.90 -1.90
N LEU A 208 -8.83 -14.29 -3.18
CA LEU A 208 -9.55 -15.49 -3.66
C LEU A 208 -9.09 -16.79 -2.98
N LYS A 209 -7.82 -16.92 -2.61
CA LYS A 209 -7.31 -18.10 -1.87
C LYS A 209 -7.95 -18.21 -0.47
N LYS A 210 -8.28 -17.08 0.16
CA LYS A 210 -8.89 -17.02 1.50
C LYS A 210 -10.42 -17.10 1.49
N GLN A 211 -11.05 -17.06 0.30
CA GLN A 211 -12.50 -17.13 0.19
C GLN A 211 -13.00 -18.57 0.01
N PRO A 212 -14.07 -18.98 0.73
CA PRO A 212 -14.74 -20.25 0.50
C PRO A 212 -15.20 -20.35 -0.96
N ALA A 213 -15.19 -21.57 -1.51
CA ALA A 213 -15.51 -21.80 -2.92
C ALA A 213 -16.84 -21.19 -3.36
N TRP A 214 -17.86 -21.24 -2.50
CA TRP A 214 -19.21 -20.73 -2.80
C TRP A 214 -19.29 -19.19 -2.85
N LYS A 215 -18.36 -18.46 -2.17
CA LYS A 215 -18.30 -17.00 -2.20
C LYS A 215 -17.55 -16.46 -3.44
N LYS A 216 -16.67 -17.26 -4.05
CA LYS A 216 -15.85 -16.81 -5.19
C LYS A 216 -16.66 -16.23 -6.36
N PRO A 217 -17.77 -16.87 -6.83
CA PRO A 217 -18.56 -16.29 -7.91
C PRO A 217 -19.24 -14.97 -7.52
N VAL A 218 -19.66 -14.82 -6.26
CA VAL A 218 -20.26 -13.57 -5.77
C VAL A 218 -19.24 -12.44 -5.74
N VAL A 219 -18.04 -12.72 -5.22
CA VAL A 219 -16.92 -11.75 -5.22
C VAL A 219 -16.58 -11.33 -6.65
N LYS A 220 -16.47 -12.29 -7.57
CA LYS A 220 -16.19 -12.02 -8.98
C LYS A 220 -17.29 -11.18 -9.66
N ALA A 221 -18.56 -11.47 -9.39
CA ALA A 221 -19.68 -10.69 -9.92
C ALA A 221 -19.67 -9.24 -9.40
N LEU A 222 -19.39 -9.04 -8.11
CA LEU A 222 -19.25 -7.72 -7.51
C LEU A 222 -18.07 -6.95 -8.16
N GLN A 223 -16.92 -7.58 -8.29
CA GLN A 223 -15.75 -6.99 -8.96
C GLN A 223 -16.08 -6.58 -10.39
N THR A 224 -16.74 -7.45 -11.17
CA THR A 224 -17.16 -7.14 -12.53
C THR A 224 -18.12 -5.92 -12.57
N ALA A 225 -19.05 -5.84 -11.63
CA ALA A 225 -19.97 -4.70 -11.54
C ALA A 225 -19.22 -3.39 -11.23
N LEU A 226 -18.23 -3.42 -10.32
CA LEU A 226 -17.40 -2.27 -9.97
C LEU A 226 -16.53 -1.80 -11.15
N HIS A 227 -16.09 -2.72 -12.01
CA HIS A 227 -15.36 -2.35 -13.24
C HIS A 227 -16.24 -1.75 -14.33
N SER A 228 -17.57 -1.79 -14.20
CA SER A 228 -18.46 -1.19 -15.17
C SER A 228 -18.24 0.31 -15.27
N SER A 229 -18.47 0.86 -16.45
CA SER A 229 -18.26 2.30 -16.73
C SER A 229 -19.23 3.23 -15.98
N PHE A 230 -20.27 2.68 -15.40
CA PHE A 230 -21.31 3.45 -14.72
C PHE A 230 -21.35 3.17 -13.21
N VAL A 231 -21.41 1.90 -12.81
CA VAL A 231 -21.56 1.51 -11.38
C VAL A 231 -20.34 1.91 -10.54
N GLY A 232 -19.15 1.64 -11.04
CA GLY A 232 -17.91 1.95 -10.32
C GLY A 232 -17.73 3.45 -10.03
N PRO A 233 -17.81 4.34 -11.04
CA PRO A 233 -17.71 5.79 -10.80
C PRO A 233 -18.82 6.32 -9.88
N LEU A 234 -20.06 5.82 -9.98
CA LEU A 234 -21.13 6.19 -9.06
C LEU A 234 -20.80 5.77 -7.62
N PHE A 235 -20.36 4.54 -7.43
CA PHE A 235 -19.92 4.03 -6.12
C PHE A 235 -18.80 4.90 -5.54
N PHE A 236 -17.76 5.20 -6.34
CA PHE A 236 -16.67 6.07 -5.92
C PHE A 236 -17.15 7.46 -5.53
N SER A 237 -18.08 8.07 -6.28
CA SER A 237 -18.59 9.41 -6.00
C SER A 237 -19.33 9.49 -4.65
N LEU A 238 -19.90 8.40 -4.18
CA LEU A 238 -20.51 8.31 -2.85
C LEU A 238 -19.46 8.22 -1.74
N LEU A 239 -18.33 7.57 -2.01
CA LEU A 239 -17.21 7.44 -1.08
C LEU A 239 -16.35 8.69 -1.02
N ALA A 240 -16.11 9.34 -2.15
CA ALA A 240 -15.21 10.49 -2.29
C ALA A 240 -15.86 11.81 -1.83
N LYS A 241 -16.47 11.78 -0.65
CA LYS A 241 -17.05 12.97 0.03
C LYS A 241 -16.30 13.21 1.33
N PRO A 242 -16.03 14.47 1.72
CA PRO A 242 -15.29 14.78 2.94
C PRO A 242 -15.86 14.06 4.18
N GLN A 243 -17.17 14.11 4.37
CA GLN A 243 -17.80 13.46 5.52
C GLN A 243 -17.68 11.92 5.47
N THR A 244 -17.79 11.31 4.29
CA THR A 244 -17.62 9.86 4.13
C THR A 244 -16.20 9.45 4.44
N VAL A 245 -15.20 10.18 3.89
CA VAL A 245 -13.79 9.93 4.18
C VAL A 245 -13.48 10.12 5.65
N LYS A 246 -14.01 11.19 6.27
CA LYS A 246 -13.87 11.43 7.72
C LYS A 246 -14.42 10.26 8.54
N ASN A 247 -15.61 9.76 8.19
CA ASN A 247 -16.21 8.62 8.89
C ASN A 247 -15.37 7.33 8.73
N VAL A 248 -14.86 7.07 7.52
CA VAL A 248 -14.01 5.91 7.25
C VAL A 248 -12.69 6.00 8.01
N LEU A 249 -12.06 7.18 8.04
CA LEU A 249 -10.87 7.41 8.86
C LEU A 249 -11.18 7.25 10.34
N ALA A 250 -12.29 7.81 10.84
CA ALA A 250 -12.69 7.67 12.23
C ALA A 250 -13.03 6.22 12.62
N GLU A 251 -13.34 5.37 11.65
CA GLU A 251 -13.52 3.93 11.89
C GLU A 251 -12.18 3.23 12.04
N CYS A 252 -11.18 3.54 11.19
CA CYS A 252 -9.89 2.86 11.22
C CYS A 252 -8.90 3.41 12.26
N TYR A 253 -9.20 4.55 12.89
CA TYR A 253 -8.39 5.13 13.97
C TYR A 253 -8.89 4.66 15.34
N GLY A 254 -7.97 4.29 16.23
CA GLY A 254 -8.28 3.91 17.60
C GLY A 254 -8.78 5.11 18.43
N ASP A 255 -8.20 6.30 18.20
CA ASP A 255 -8.67 7.57 18.72
C ASP A 255 -9.25 8.44 17.60
N LYS A 256 -10.58 8.53 17.56
CA LYS A 256 -11.31 9.29 16.54
C LYS A 256 -11.06 10.80 16.58
N SER A 257 -10.58 11.34 17.70
CA SER A 257 -10.30 12.78 17.86
C SER A 257 -9.13 13.25 16.99
N ILE A 258 -8.26 12.33 16.57
CA ILE A 258 -7.11 12.60 15.71
C ILE A 258 -7.53 12.83 14.25
N VAL A 259 -8.74 12.42 13.87
CA VAL A 259 -9.26 12.58 12.50
C VAL A 259 -9.75 14.01 12.30
N THR A 260 -8.82 14.89 11.97
CA THR A 260 -9.08 16.30 11.66
C THR A 260 -9.53 16.50 10.22
N ASP A 261 -10.13 17.64 9.91
CA ASP A 261 -10.47 18.01 8.53
C ASP A 261 -9.20 18.16 7.68
N GLU A 262 -8.08 18.56 8.29
CA GLU A 262 -6.78 18.59 7.63
C GLU A 262 -6.32 17.20 7.15
N LEU A 263 -6.46 16.18 8.00
CA LEU A 263 -6.15 14.80 7.60
C LEU A 263 -7.06 14.33 6.46
N VAL A 264 -8.34 14.67 6.53
CA VAL A 264 -9.31 14.38 5.45
C VAL A 264 -8.85 15.02 4.14
N ASP A 265 -8.39 16.27 4.17
CA ASP A 265 -7.89 16.96 2.98
C ASP A 265 -6.63 16.30 2.40
N TYR A 266 -5.67 15.89 3.24
CA TYR A 266 -4.47 15.16 2.77
C TYR A 266 -4.81 13.86 2.05
N ILE A 267 -5.86 13.17 2.46
CA ILE A 267 -6.25 11.87 1.88
C ILE A 267 -7.18 12.05 0.67
N LEU A 268 -8.20 12.90 0.80
CA LEU A 268 -9.25 13.04 -0.21
C LEU A 268 -8.77 13.83 -1.44
N THR A 269 -8.06 14.94 -1.24
CA THR A 269 -7.73 15.85 -2.34
C THR A 269 -6.99 15.16 -3.49
N PRO A 270 -5.89 14.41 -3.26
CA PRO A 270 -5.24 13.67 -4.34
C PRO A 270 -6.09 12.49 -4.87
N GLY A 271 -7.04 11.99 -4.09
CA GLY A 271 -8.01 10.98 -4.51
C GLY A 271 -9.06 11.50 -5.50
N LEU A 272 -9.21 12.82 -5.63
CA LEU A 272 -10.12 13.45 -6.60
C LEU A 272 -9.44 13.78 -7.94
N GLU A 273 -8.11 13.60 -8.03
CA GLU A 273 -7.36 13.84 -9.26
C GLU A 273 -7.81 12.92 -10.42
N PRO A 274 -7.65 13.36 -11.68
CA PRO A 274 -7.95 12.53 -12.84
C PRO A 274 -7.26 11.17 -12.78
N GLY A 275 -8.01 10.10 -13.08
CA GLY A 275 -7.52 8.73 -13.03
C GLY A 275 -7.72 8.03 -11.67
N ALA A 276 -7.82 8.74 -10.55
CA ALA A 276 -7.92 8.15 -9.21
C ALA A 276 -9.07 7.14 -9.07
N VAL A 277 -10.23 7.43 -9.65
CA VAL A 277 -11.39 6.53 -9.65
C VAL A 277 -11.04 5.16 -10.25
N ARG A 278 -10.32 5.15 -11.38
CA ARG A 278 -9.97 3.91 -12.08
C ARG A 278 -8.97 3.11 -11.28
N VAL A 279 -7.95 3.76 -10.73
CA VAL A 279 -6.96 3.12 -9.85
C VAL A 279 -7.64 2.51 -8.64
N PHE A 280 -8.51 3.27 -7.96
CA PHE A 280 -9.25 2.81 -6.80
C PHE A 280 -10.07 1.55 -7.12
N LEU A 281 -10.84 1.57 -8.21
CA LEU A 281 -11.70 0.45 -8.61
C LEU A 281 -10.87 -0.77 -9.03
N ASP A 282 -9.75 -0.57 -9.74
CA ASP A 282 -8.84 -1.65 -10.13
C ASP A 282 -8.28 -2.34 -8.89
N PHE A 283 -7.78 -1.57 -7.94
CA PHE A 283 -7.16 -2.12 -6.74
C PHE A 283 -8.17 -2.85 -5.81
N ILE A 284 -9.34 -2.28 -5.53
CA ILE A 284 -10.34 -2.97 -4.68
C ILE A 284 -10.89 -4.25 -5.32
N SER A 285 -10.75 -4.36 -6.65
CA SER A 285 -11.11 -5.55 -7.41
C SER A 285 -9.94 -6.53 -7.56
N TYR A 286 -8.72 -6.12 -7.15
CA TYR A 286 -7.54 -6.96 -7.24
C TYR A 286 -7.54 -8.03 -6.14
N SER A 287 -7.94 -9.23 -6.50
CA SER A 287 -8.03 -10.40 -5.62
C SER A 287 -6.96 -11.48 -5.89
N GLY A 288 -6.01 -11.16 -6.76
CA GLY A 288 -4.84 -12.00 -7.09
C GLY A 288 -3.55 -11.53 -6.41
N GLY A 289 -2.40 -11.99 -6.89
CA GLY A 289 -1.06 -11.67 -6.39
C GLY A 289 -0.70 -12.36 -5.07
N PRO A 290 0.41 -11.98 -4.43
CA PRO A 290 0.92 -12.65 -3.25
C PRO A 290 0.12 -12.35 -1.98
N LEU A 291 0.16 -13.26 -1.04
CA LEU A 291 -0.31 -13.08 0.33
C LEU A 291 0.86 -12.66 1.24
N PRO A 292 0.63 -11.93 2.35
CA PRO A 292 1.69 -11.51 3.24
C PRO A 292 2.47 -12.70 3.84
N GLU A 293 1.79 -13.80 4.17
CA GLU A 293 2.42 -15.02 4.66
C GLU A 293 3.36 -15.65 3.61
N GLU A 294 2.97 -15.66 2.34
CA GLU A 294 3.81 -16.16 1.23
C GLU A 294 5.07 -15.31 1.06
N LEU A 295 4.94 -13.98 1.15
CA LEU A 295 6.07 -13.06 1.04
C LEU A 295 7.02 -13.15 2.24
N LEU A 296 6.50 -13.35 3.45
CA LEU A 296 7.33 -13.51 4.65
C LEU A 296 8.13 -14.82 4.61
N ASP A 297 7.58 -15.90 4.04
CA ASP A 297 8.31 -17.14 3.84
C ASP A 297 9.50 -17.01 2.86
N GLU A 298 9.39 -16.12 1.86
CA GLU A 298 10.42 -15.86 0.88
C GLU A 298 11.43 -14.78 1.31
N CYS A 299 11.05 -13.91 2.24
CA CYS A 299 11.86 -12.77 2.69
C CYS A 299 13.08 -13.24 3.49
N LYS A 300 14.26 -12.76 3.08
CA LYS A 300 15.56 -13.09 3.73
C LYS A 300 16.11 -11.94 4.55
N ARG A 301 15.36 -10.86 4.68
CA ARG A 301 15.78 -9.66 5.44
C ARG A 301 15.04 -9.61 6.77
N PRO A 302 15.64 -9.02 7.82
CA PRO A 302 14.98 -8.87 9.10
C PRO A 302 13.67 -8.07 8.95
N VAL A 303 12.61 -8.57 9.60
CA VAL A 303 11.29 -7.97 9.60
C VAL A 303 10.86 -7.68 11.02
N SER A 304 10.44 -6.43 11.29
CA SER A 304 9.77 -6.02 12.51
C SER A 304 8.30 -5.76 12.18
N ILE A 305 7.38 -6.22 13.02
CA ILE A 305 5.94 -5.99 12.86
C ILE A 305 5.41 -5.15 14.01
N LEU A 306 4.84 -3.99 13.69
CA LEU A 306 4.09 -3.16 14.62
C LEU A 306 2.60 -3.32 14.33
N TRP A 307 1.77 -3.50 15.35
CA TRP A 307 0.35 -3.72 15.16
C TRP A 307 -0.49 -2.89 16.12
N GLY A 308 -1.36 -2.03 15.56
CA GLY A 308 -2.33 -1.29 16.35
C GLY A 308 -3.36 -2.23 16.98
N GLU A 309 -3.47 -2.18 18.30
CA GLU A 309 -4.35 -3.05 19.09
C GLU A 309 -5.82 -2.97 18.68
N LYS A 310 -6.27 -1.76 18.27
CA LYS A 310 -7.66 -1.46 17.93
C LYS A 310 -7.93 -1.44 16.43
N ASP A 311 -7.05 -2.02 15.61
CA ASP A 311 -7.29 -2.08 14.17
C ASP A 311 -8.58 -2.86 13.85
N PRO A 312 -9.61 -2.22 13.29
CA PRO A 312 -10.86 -2.89 12.98
C PRO A 312 -10.83 -3.66 11.65
N TRP A 313 -9.88 -3.31 10.77
CA TRP A 313 -9.77 -3.89 9.44
C TRP A 313 -8.87 -5.10 9.40
N GLU A 314 -7.71 -4.99 10.04
CA GLU A 314 -6.74 -6.08 10.17
C GLU A 314 -6.63 -6.45 11.65
N LYS A 315 -7.51 -7.36 12.08
CA LYS A 315 -7.63 -7.72 13.51
C LYS A 315 -6.33 -8.29 14.06
N LEU A 316 -5.93 -7.83 15.26
CA LEU A 316 -4.71 -8.23 15.93
C LEU A 316 -4.56 -9.76 16.03
N GLU A 317 -5.65 -10.46 16.34
CA GLU A 317 -5.64 -11.93 16.50
C GLU A 317 -5.22 -12.64 15.20
N LEU A 318 -5.64 -12.09 14.04
CA LEU A 318 -5.26 -12.61 12.74
C LEU A 318 -3.80 -12.24 12.39
N GLY A 319 -3.40 -11.01 12.73
CA GLY A 319 -2.04 -10.52 12.49
C GLY A 319 -0.98 -11.30 13.26
N ARG A 320 -1.31 -11.76 14.49
CA ARG A 320 -0.39 -12.56 15.32
C ARG A 320 0.12 -13.82 14.64
N GLY A 321 -0.59 -14.38 13.68
CA GLY A 321 -0.12 -15.51 12.89
C GLY A 321 1.19 -15.24 12.14
N LEU A 322 1.45 -13.99 11.79
CA LEU A 322 2.64 -13.58 11.03
C LEU A 322 3.93 -13.59 11.87
N GLN A 323 3.85 -13.58 13.19
CA GLN A 323 5.03 -13.56 14.08
C GLN A 323 5.91 -14.81 14.02
N HIS A 324 5.41 -15.90 13.43
CA HIS A 324 6.10 -17.19 13.40
C HIS A 324 6.96 -17.42 12.16
N HIS A 325 6.96 -16.47 11.22
CA HIS A 325 7.83 -16.56 10.03
C HIS A 325 9.28 -16.29 10.39
N ALA A 326 10.21 -17.04 9.80
CA ALA A 326 11.62 -17.03 10.17
C ALA A 326 12.32 -15.66 10.04
N CYS A 327 11.83 -14.80 9.15
CA CYS A 327 12.37 -13.46 8.97
C CYS A 327 11.84 -12.45 9.99
N VAL A 328 10.78 -12.78 10.75
CA VAL A 328 10.15 -11.86 11.72
C VAL A 328 10.88 -11.97 13.06
N GLU A 329 11.55 -10.89 13.45
CA GLU A 329 12.32 -10.82 14.69
C GLU A 329 11.49 -10.35 15.89
N GLU A 330 10.47 -9.54 15.63
CA GLU A 330 9.59 -9.03 16.68
C GLU A 330 8.18 -8.75 16.17
N PHE A 331 7.22 -8.84 17.07
CA PHE A 331 5.84 -8.45 16.86
C PHE A 331 5.40 -7.57 18.05
N VAL A 332 5.29 -6.28 17.82
CA VAL A 332 4.98 -5.28 18.85
C VAL A 332 3.53 -4.83 18.72
N VAL A 333 2.76 -4.98 19.78
CA VAL A 333 1.39 -4.44 19.87
C VAL A 333 1.47 -2.99 20.34
N LEU A 334 0.81 -2.09 19.61
CA LEU A 334 0.72 -0.67 19.95
C LEU A 334 -0.60 -0.40 20.66
N PRO A 335 -0.58 -0.17 21.98
CA PRO A 335 -1.79 0.00 22.77
C PRO A 335 -2.62 1.18 22.28
N GLY A 336 -3.92 0.97 22.12
CA GLY A 336 -4.88 1.99 21.75
C GLY A 336 -4.86 2.49 20.32
N ALA A 337 -3.82 2.15 19.53
CA ALA A 337 -3.71 2.53 18.13
C ALA A 337 -4.58 1.67 17.21
N GLY A 338 -5.07 2.24 16.13
CA GLY A 338 -5.83 1.56 15.07
C GLY A 338 -4.93 1.17 13.88
N HIS A 339 -5.48 1.34 12.66
CA HIS A 339 -4.85 0.90 11.42
C HIS A 339 -3.68 1.77 10.94
N CYS A 340 -3.63 3.03 11.37
CA CYS A 340 -2.63 4.01 10.93
C CYS A 340 -1.75 4.48 12.09
N PRO A 341 -1.02 3.57 12.79
CA PRO A 341 -0.32 3.91 14.03
C PRO A 341 0.75 5.00 13.85
N MET A 342 1.35 5.13 12.66
CA MET A 342 2.32 6.17 12.35
C MET A 342 1.75 7.59 12.48
N ASP A 343 0.45 7.76 12.24
CA ASP A 343 -0.24 9.04 12.40
C ASP A 343 -0.97 9.14 13.75
N GLU A 344 -1.49 8.02 14.27
CA GLU A 344 -2.25 7.98 15.52
C GLU A 344 -1.36 8.07 16.75
N ALA A 345 -0.28 7.30 16.77
CA ALA A 345 0.58 7.12 17.92
C ALA A 345 2.07 7.31 17.56
N PRO A 346 2.46 8.47 16.96
CA PRO A 346 3.85 8.71 16.56
C PRO A 346 4.83 8.62 17.72
N GLY A 347 4.39 8.91 18.94
CA GLY A 347 5.19 8.75 20.17
C GLY A 347 5.57 7.30 20.49
N LEU A 348 4.79 6.31 20.02
CA LEU A 348 5.13 4.88 20.12
C LEU A 348 5.87 4.39 18.87
N VAL A 349 5.47 4.87 17.72
CA VAL A 349 5.98 4.42 16.41
C VAL A 349 7.40 4.94 16.14
N ASN A 350 7.67 6.23 16.37
CA ASN A 350 8.98 6.80 16.05
C ASN A 350 10.14 6.15 16.82
N PRO A 351 10.04 5.89 18.15
CA PRO A 351 11.07 5.11 18.86
C PRO A 351 11.21 3.69 18.33
N ALA A 352 10.11 3.02 17.94
CA ALA A 352 10.16 1.66 17.40
C ALA A 352 10.88 1.64 16.04
N ILE A 353 10.67 2.65 15.17
CA ILE A 353 11.40 2.81 13.91
C ILE A 353 12.91 2.96 14.21
N LEU A 354 13.29 3.89 15.07
CA LEU A 354 14.68 4.15 15.39
C LEU A 354 15.37 2.94 16.02
N ASN A 355 14.70 2.24 16.93
CA ASN A 355 15.22 1.03 17.57
C ASN A 355 15.45 -0.10 16.55
N PHE A 356 14.55 -0.27 15.58
CA PHE A 356 14.73 -1.25 14.50
C PHE A 356 15.94 -0.90 13.63
N ILE A 357 16.08 0.37 13.26
CA ILE A 357 17.22 0.87 12.49
C ILE A 357 18.54 0.64 13.24
N ASP A 358 18.60 0.99 14.52
CA ASP A 358 19.80 0.87 15.35
C ASP A 358 20.29 -0.59 15.48
N ARG A 359 19.37 -1.56 15.52
CA ARG A 359 19.74 -2.98 15.58
C ARG A 359 20.37 -3.52 14.31
N HIS A 360 20.16 -2.84 13.17
CA HIS A 360 20.56 -3.34 11.85
C HIS A 360 21.49 -2.37 11.08
N THR A 361 22.00 -1.34 11.76
CA THR A 361 23.02 -0.43 11.22
C THR A 361 24.41 -0.91 11.60
#